data_385e5acbb3b8c3665d104219ba9760e8
#
_entry.id   385e5acbb3b8c3665d104219ba9760e8
#
_cell.length_a   1.000
_cell.length_b   1.000
_cell.length_c   1.000
_cell.angle_alpha   90.00
_cell.angle_beta   90.00
_cell.angle_gamma   90.00
#
_symmetry.space_group_name_H-M   'P 1'
#
loop_
_entity.id
_entity.type
_entity.pdbx_description
1 polymer ?
#
loop_
_entity_poly.entity_id
_entity_poly.type
_entity_poly.pdbx_seq_one_letter_code
_entity_poly.pdbx_strand_id
1 'polypeptide(L)'
;CERGLLIGKSRKVINMKNQLRSSFSTQGRRMAGARALWMANGMKREQFGKPIIAIVNSFTQFVPGHTHLHEAGQIVKEEIEKMGCYAAEFNTIAIDDGIAMGHDGMLYSLPSRDIIADSVEYMCNAHKADAMICISNCDKITPGMLMAAMRLNIPAVFVSGGPMEAGKYKGENLDLIAAMIKGADPTVDDAELAEVENRACPGCGCCSGMFTANSMNNLTEAIGLSLPGNGTILATHVNRRELMKEAARQIVKNAFAYYEDGDE
;
A
#
# COMPACT_ATOMS: atom_id res chain seq x y z
N CYS A 1 -7.82 58.35 9.53
CA CYS A 1 -6.66 57.43 9.46
C CYS A 1 -6.82 56.37 10.53
N GLU A 2 -7.47 55.28 10.24
CA GLU A 2 -7.51 54.09 11.11
C GLU A 2 -6.61 53.03 10.50
N ARG A 3 -5.52 52.70 11.21
CA ARG A 3 -4.69 51.54 10.88
C ARG A 3 -5.33 50.30 11.53
N GLY A 4 -5.96 49.50 10.69
CA GLY A 4 -6.42 48.16 11.10
C GLY A 4 -5.24 47.28 11.47
N LEU A 5 -5.20 46.87 12.75
CA LEU A 5 -4.29 45.88 13.29
C LEU A 5 -4.68 44.50 12.74
N LEU A 6 -3.89 43.96 11.83
CA LEU A 6 -3.99 42.55 11.43
C LEU A 6 -3.49 41.71 12.62
N ILE A 7 -4.45 41.18 13.39
CA ILE A 7 -4.20 40.19 14.42
C ILE A 7 -3.74 38.91 13.73
N GLY A 8 -2.43 38.67 13.76
CA GLY A 8 -1.85 37.41 13.30
C GLY A 8 -2.45 36.26 14.12
N LYS A 9 -3.10 35.30 13.43
CA LYS A 9 -3.47 34.03 14.05
C LYS A 9 -2.21 33.39 14.62
N SER A 10 -2.11 33.29 15.93
CA SER A 10 -1.08 32.56 16.66
C SER A 10 -1.03 31.12 16.08
N ARG A 11 0.07 30.78 15.42
CA ARG A 11 0.35 29.38 15.10
C ARG A 11 0.56 28.68 16.45
N LYS A 12 -0.35 27.73 16.79
CA LYS A 12 -0.08 26.79 17.87
C LYS A 12 1.28 26.16 17.57
N VAL A 13 2.28 26.43 18.40
CA VAL A 13 3.54 25.68 18.36
C VAL A 13 3.19 24.28 18.89
N ILE A 14 3.11 23.32 18.00
CA ILE A 14 2.94 21.92 18.35
C ILE A 14 4.25 21.49 18.98
N ASN A 15 4.22 21.17 20.27
CA ASN A 15 5.40 20.72 21.01
C ASN A 15 5.56 19.22 20.74
N MET A 16 6.30 18.85 19.70
CA MET A 16 6.56 17.46 19.35
C MET A 16 7.55 16.84 20.33
N LYS A 17 7.22 15.71 20.93
CA LYS A 17 8.13 14.91 21.76
C LYS A 17 9.23 14.26 20.94
N ASN A 18 8.89 13.76 19.75
CA ASN A 18 9.84 13.20 18.80
C ASN A 18 10.01 14.15 17.61
N GLN A 19 11.24 14.29 17.13
CA GLN A 19 11.52 15.15 15.97
C GLN A 19 11.07 14.43 14.68
N LEU A 20 10.30 15.13 13.85
CA LEU A 20 9.97 14.67 12.49
C LEU A 20 11.23 14.39 11.68
N ARG A 21 11.32 13.25 11.05
CA ARG A 21 12.39 12.88 10.12
C ARG A 21 12.43 13.88 8.94
N SER A 22 11.25 14.24 8.42
CA SER A 22 11.10 15.21 7.32
C SER A 22 11.61 16.61 7.65
N SER A 23 11.85 16.92 8.92
CA SER A 23 12.45 18.21 9.33
C SER A 23 13.81 18.46 8.66
N PHE A 24 14.58 17.40 8.36
CA PHE A 24 15.85 17.50 7.64
C PHE A 24 15.75 18.07 6.23
N SER A 25 14.58 18.00 5.57
CA SER A 25 14.35 18.57 4.24
C SER A 25 13.34 19.73 4.23
N THR A 26 12.57 19.91 5.33
CA THR A 26 11.48 20.89 5.39
C THR A 26 11.79 22.10 6.26
N GLN A 27 12.77 22.01 7.17
CA GLN A 27 13.06 23.06 8.12
C GLN A 27 14.44 23.72 7.89
N GLY A 28 14.58 24.92 8.42
CA GLY A 28 15.82 25.69 8.35
C GLY A 28 16.05 26.39 7.01
N ARG A 29 16.82 27.48 7.05
CA ARG A 29 17.08 28.37 5.90
C ARG A 29 17.81 27.62 4.76
N ARG A 30 18.73 26.72 5.12
CA ARG A 30 19.54 25.94 4.16
C ARG A 30 18.70 24.97 3.31
N MET A 31 17.51 24.57 3.79
CA MET A 31 16.62 23.65 3.09
C MET A 31 15.63 24.35 2.14
N ALA A 32 15.90 25.60 1.76
CA ALA A 32 15.04 26.33 0.82
C ALA A 32 14.91 25.62 -0.53
N GLY A 33 15.99 25.03 -1.05
CA GLY A 33 15.98 24.25 -2.29
C GLY A 33 15.12 23.00 -2.18
N ALA A 34 15.27 22.22 -1.10
CA ALA A 34 14.46 21.04 -0.86
C ALA A 34 12.97 21.39 -0.73
N ARG A 35 12.64 22.47 -0.01
CA ARG A 35 11.24 22.94 0.08
C ARG A 35 10.68 23.39 -1.27
N ALA A 36 11.49 24.00 -2.12
CA ALA A 36 11.05 24.37 -3.48
C ALA A 36 10.68 23.12 -4.30
N LEU A 37 11.47 22.04 -4.19
CA LEU A 37 11.17 20.76 -4.85
C LEU A 37 9.93 20.08 -4.25
N TRP A 38 9.76 20.10 -2.93
CA TRP A 38 8.52 19.60 -2.30
C TRP A 38 7.29 20.38 -2.78
N MET A 39 7.38 21.70 -2.93
CA MET A 39 6.28 22.49 -3.48
C MET A 39 6.03 22.20 -4.97
N ALA A 40 7.07 21.94 -5.75
CA ALA A 40 6.93 21.51 -7.14
C ALA A 40 6.20 20.15 -7.25
N ASN A 41 6.36 19.27 -6.26
CA ASN A 41 5.61 18.02 -6.13
C ASN A 41 4.18 18.21 -5.59
N GLY A 42 3.72 19.43 -5.35
CA GLY A 42 2.38 19.74 -4.89
C GLY A 42 2.22 19.93 -3.37
N MET A 43 3.30 19.82 -2.59
CA MET A 43 3.23 20.10 -1.15
C MET A 43 2.90 21.57 -0.88
N LYS A 44 1.90 21.83 -0.05
CA LYS A 44 1.45 23.17 0.32
C LYS A 44 2.23 23.70 1.52
N ARG A 45 2.33 25.03 1.65
CA ARG A 45 3.07 25.66 2.76
C ARG A 45 2.56 25.31 4.14
N GLU A 46 1.26 25.11 4.28
CA GLU A 46 0.61 24.71 5.54
C GLU A 46 0.88 23.26 5.95
N GLN A 47 1.44 22.45 5.05
CA GLN A 47 1.85 21.06 5.32
C GLN A 47 3.29 20.96 5.87
N PHE A 48 4.11 21.98 5.70
CA PHE A 48 5.43 21.99 6.30
C PHE A 48 5.36 21.98 7.84
N GLY A 49 6.13 21.10 8.44
CA GLY A 49 6.11 20.89 9.89
C GLY A 49 5.07 19.89 10.37
N LYS A 50 4.40 19.20 9.45
CA LYS A 50 3.55 18.03 9.72
C LYS A 50 4.19 16.77 9.13
N PRO A 51 3.79 15.57 9.56
CA PRO A 51 4.32 14.34 9.02
C PRO A 51 4.17 14.23 7.49
N ILE A 52 5.22 13.77 6.82
CA ILE A 52 5.18 13.33 5.43
C ILE A 52 4.91 11.83 5.43
N ILE A 53 3.80 11.43 4.83
CA ILE A 53 3.37 10.03 4.76
C ILE A 53 3.78 9.45 3.40
N ALA A 54 4.60 8.41 3.42
CA ALA A 54 4.90 7.64 2.21
C ALA A 54 3.75 6.68 1.91
N ILE A 55 3.22 6.72 0.69
CA ILE A 55 2.33 5.69 0.17
C ILE A 55 3.20 4.71 -0.61
N VAL A 56 3.48 3.58 0.02
CA VAL A 56 4.27 2.50 -0.57
C VAL A 56 3.33 1.59 -1.33
N ASN A 57 3.19 1.82 -2.62
CA ASN A 57 2.30 1.07 -3.48
C ASN A 57 3.07 0.01 -4.28
N SER A 58 2.35 -0.91 -4.91
CA SER A 58 2.89 -1.96 -5.78
C SER A 58 2.07 -2.17 -7.04
N PHE A 59 1.48 -1.09 -7.56
CA PHE A 59 0.71 -1.12 -8.81
C PHE A 59 1.56 -1.67 -9.97
N THR A 60 0.97 -2.61 -10.69
CA THR A 60 1.48 -3.11 -11.97
C THR A 60 0.36 -3.79 -12.75
N GLN A 61 0.48 -3.86 -14.07
CA GLN A 61 -0.43 -4.61 -14.93
C GLN A 61 0.00 -6.07 -15.14
N PHE A 62 1.14 -6.48 -14.59
CA PHE A 62 1.62 -7.87 -14.64
C PHE A 62 0.97 -8.78 -13.58
N VAL A 63 0.27 -8.22 -12.60
CA VAL A 63 -0.30 -8.95 -11.46
C VAL A 63 -1.79 -8.61 -11.35
N PRO A 64 -2.72 -9.55 -11.55
CA PRO A 64 -4.16 -9.29 -11.46
C PRO A 64 -4.58 -8.66 -10.12
N GLY A 65 -3.93 -9.07 -9.04
CA GLY A 65 -4.13 -8.50 -7.71
C GLY A 65 -3.68 -7.04 -7.54
N HIS A 66 -2.93 -6.50 -8.50
CA HIS A 66 -2.32 -5.18 -8.41
C HIS A 66 -2.81 -4.15 -9.44
N THR A 67 -3.60 -4.58 -10.43
CA THR A 67 -4.07 -3.70 -11.51
C THR A 67 -4.89 -2.51 -11.03
N HIS A 68 -5.64 -2.66 -9.93
CA HIS A 68 -6.47 -1.62 -9.33
C HIS A 68 -5.75 -0.80 -8.25
N LEU A 69 -4.51 -1.14 -7.90
CA LEU A 69 -3.80 -0.47 -6.80
C LEU A 69 -3.41 0.97 -7.13
N HIS A 70 -3.37 1.36 -8.40
CA HIS A 70 -3.20 2.77 -8.76
C HIS A 70 -4.36 3.62 -8.20
N GLU A 71 -5.59 3.18 -8.41
CA GLU A 71 -6.77 3.87 -7.85
C GLU A 71 -6.76 3.84 -6.32
N ALA A 72 -6.36 2.72 -5.72
CA ALA A 72 -6.20 2.59 -4.27
C ALA A 72 -5.23 3.64 -3.70
N GLY A 73 -4.07 3.84 -4.36
CA GLY A 73 -3.10 4.86 -3.99
C GLY A 73 -3.70 6.27 -4.00
N GLN A 74 -4.51 6.60 -5.01
CA GLN A 74 -5.17 7.91 -5.11
C GLN A 74 -6.21 8.09 -4.00
N ILE A 75 -7.01 7.08 -3.68
CA ILE A 75 -7.99 7.14 -2.57
C ILE A 75 -7.28 7.42 -1.25
N VAL A 76 -6.20 6.69 -0.98
CA VAL A 76 -5.39 6.85 0.24
C VAL A 76 -4.77 8.23 0.29
N LYS A 77 -4.19 8.70 -0.82
CA LYS A 77 -3.57 10.03 -0.92
C LYS A 77 -4.56 11.15 -0.61
N GLU A 78 -5.71 11.13 -1.26
CA GLU A 78 -6.76 12.13 -1.04
C GLU A 78 -7.20 12.19 0.42
N GLU A 79 -7.33 11.04 1.08
CA GLU A 79 -7.79 10.99 2.47
C GLU A 79 -6.72 11.51 3.45
N ILE A 80 -5.43 11.19 3.23
CA ILE A 80 -4.32 11.74 4.01
C ILE A 80 -4.24 13.27 3.84
N GLU A 81 -4.40 13.76 2.62
CA GLU A 81 -4.32 15.20 2.33
C GLU A 81 -5.50 15.97 2.93
N LYS A 82 -6.70 15.40 3.00
CA LYS A 82 -7.86 15.96 3.73
C LYS A 82 -7.57 16.16 5.21
N MET A 83 -6.75 15.30 5.80
CA MET A 83 -6.29 15.44 7.19
C MET A 83 -5.14 16.44 7.35
N GLY A 84 -4.69 17.06 6.25
CA GLY A 84 -3.72 18.15 6.24
C GLY A 84 -2.26 17.72 6.25
N CYS A 85 -1.95 16.44 6.12
CA CYS A 85 -0.59 15.93 5.88
C CYS A 85 -0.27 15.94 4.39
N TYR A 86 1.01 15.81 4.04
CA TYR A 86 1.44 15.57 2.68
C TYR A 86 1.67 14.08 2.46
N ALA A 87 1.12 13.55 1.37
CA ALA A 87 1.29 12.16 0.97
C ALA A 87 2.08 12.06 -0.33
N ALA A 88 3.14 11.25 -0.32
CA ALA A 88 3.97 10.99 -1.49
C ALA A 88 3.91 9.51 -1.86
N GLU A 89 3.42 9.20 -3.06
CA GLU A 89 3.29 7.83 -3.55
C GLU A 89 4.50 7.44 -4.39
N PHE A 90 4.94 6.20 -4.23
CA PHE A 90 5.84 5.51 -5.13
C PHE A 90 5.46 4.03 -5.22
N ASN A 91 5.89 3.37 -6.30
CA ASN A 91 5.66 1.95 -6.50
C ASN A 91 6.96 1.16 -6.34
N THR A 92 6.88 0.00 -5.66
CA THR A 92 7.88 -1.06 -5.76
C THR A 92 7.47 -2.06 -6.84
N ILE A 93 8.37 -2.97 -7.19
CA ILE A 93 8.06 -4.06 -8.13
C ILE A 93 7.07 -5.06 -7.50
N ALA A 94 6.37 -5.79 -8.35
CA ALA A 94 5.56 -6.94 -7.97
C ALA A 94 5.69 -8.03 -9.04
N ILE A 95 5.92 -9.28 -8.59
CA ILE A 95 5.99 -10.47 -9.42
C ILE A 95 4.78 -11.33 -9.09
N ASP A 96 4.10 -11.84 -10.12
CA ASP A 96 3.00 -12.79 -9.97
C ASP A 96 3.55 -14.21 -9.97
N ASP A 97 3.48 -14.88 -8.83
CA ASP A 97 3.93 -16.25 -8.69
C ASP A 97 3.11 -17.21 -9.57
N GLY A 98 1.81 -16.97 -9.73
CA GLY A 98 0.92 -17.80 -10.53
C GLY A 98 1.30 -17.77 -12.01
N ILE A 99 1.62 -16.58 -12.54
CA ILE A 99 2.08 -16.44 -13.93
C ILE A 99 3.51 -17.00 -14.12
N ALA A 100 4.35 -16.87 -13.10
CA ALA A 100 5.73 -17.36 -13.14
C ALA A 100 5.85 -18.87 -12.87
N MET A 101 4.80 -19.51 -12.36
CA MET A 101 4.79 -20.91 -11.99
C MET A 101 4.97 -21.83 -13.21
N GLY A 102 5.83 -22.86 -13.07
CA GLY A 102 6.08 -23.84 -14.11
C GLY A 102 7.21 -23.49 -15.08
N HIS A 103 7.86 -22.33 -14.94
CA HIS A 103 9.03 -21.93 -15.74
C HIS A 103 10.07 -21.19 -14.88
N ASP A 104 11.22 -20.83 -15.50
CA ASP A 104 12.35 -20.20 -14.81
C ASP A 104 12.05 -18.82 -14.21
N GLY A 105 10.99 -18.14 -14.64
CA GLY A 105 10.49 -16.91 -14.01
C GLY A 105 10.22 -17.04 -12.52
N MET A 106 9.89 -18.24 -12.04
CA MET A 106 9.67 -18.50 -10.61
C MET A 106 10.91 -18.28 -9.73
N LEU A 107 12.12 -18.35 -10.31
CA LEU A 107 13.38 -18.06 -9.62
C LEU A 107 13.49 -16.60 -9.16
N TYR A 108 12.72 -15.69 -9.75
CA TYR A 108 12.70 -14.26 -9.42
C TYR A 108 11.69 -13.93 -8.32
N SER A 109 10.73 -14.81 -8.04
CA SER A 109 9.63 -14.53 -7.10
C SER A 109 10.17 -14.35 -5.66
N LEU A 110 10.79 -15.35 -5.08
CA LEU A 110 11.25 -15.31 -3.69
C LEU A 110 12.31 -14.22 -3.44
N PRO A 111 13.35 -14.04 -4.28
CA PRO A 111 14.35 -13.00 -4.08
C PRO A 111 13.79 -11.57 -4.21
N SER A 112 12.66 -11.39 -4.89
CA SER A 112 12.03 -10.08 -5.03
C SER A 112 11.67 -9.41 -3.70
N ARG A 113 11.48 -10.19 -2.62
CA ARG A 113 11.22 -9.63 -1.27
C ARG A 113 12.34 -8.71 -0.80
N ASP A 114 13.59 -9.08 -1.04
CA ASP A 114 14.74 -8.27 -0.64
C ASP A 114 14.79 -6.98 -1.46
N ILE A 115 14.59 -7.06 -2.77
CA ILE A 115 14.56 -5.89 -3.66
C ILE A 115 13.41 -4.95 -3.27
N ILE A 116 12.23 -5.49 -2.96
CA ILE A 116 11.10 -4.71 -2.48
C ILE A 116 11.46 -4.01 -1.17
N ALA A 117 12.00 -4.75 -0.20
CA ALA A 117 12.41 -4.19 1.08
C ALA A 117 13.44 -3.08 0.91
N ASP A 118 14.49 -3.33 0.12
CA ASP A 118 15.54 -2.36 -0.17
C ASP A 118 14.99 -1.11 -0.84
N SER A 119 14.12 -1.25 -1.87
CA SER A 119 13.54 -0.11 -2.58
C SER A 119 12.72 0.78 -1.65
N VAL A 120 11.94 0.20 -0.76
CA VAL A 120 11.11 0.93 0.22
C VAL A 120 11.99 1.63 1.25
N GLU A 121 12.99 0.94 1.77
CA GLU A 121 13.95 1.50 2.71
C GLU A 121 14.71 2.69 2.11
N TYR A 122 15.20 2.57 0.87
CA TYR A 122 15.88 3.65 0.15
C TYR A 122 14.98 4.86 -0.02
N MET A 123 13.76 4.69 -0.50
CA MET A 123 12.82 5.79 -0.72
C MET A 123 12.48 6.51 0.59
N CYS A 124 12.13 5.77 1.62
CA CYS A 124 11.73 6.36 2.90
C CYS A 124 12.91 7.01 3.64
N ASN A 125 14.11 6.43 3.58
CA ASN A 125 15.30 6.99 4.22
C ASN A 125 15.86 8.19 3.47
N ALA A 126 15.94 8.15 2.14
CA ALA A 126 16.44 9.25 1.34
C ALA A 126 15.57 10.50 1.45
N HIS A 127 14.25 10.33 1.40
CA HIS A 127 13.29 11.43 1.47
C HIS A 127 12.81 11.75 2.89
N LYS A 128 13.30 11.00 3.90
CA LYS A 128 12.95 11.21 5.31
C LYS A 128 11.44 11.20 5.56
N ALA A 129 10.75 10.21 4.99
CA ALA A 129 9.34 9.99 5.31
C ALA A 129 9.15 9.73 6.81
N ASP A 130 8.11 10.29 7.40
CA ASP A 130 7.82 10.19 8.83
C ASP A 130 7.02 8.94 9.17
N ALA A 131 6.15 8.52 8.27
CA ALA A 131 5.33 7.33 8.41
C ALA A 131 5.05 6.72 7.03
N MET A 132 4.56 5.50 6.98
CA MET A 132 4.22 4.86 5.71
C MET A 132 2.92 4.09 5.78
N ILE A 133 2.18 4.09 4.66
CA ILE A 133 1.08 3.17 4.40
C ILE A 133 1.45 2.28 3.23
N CYS A 134 1.39 0.96 3.44
CA CYS A 134 1.78 -0.06 2.48
C CYS A 134 0.54 -0.62 1.78
N ILE A 135 0.49 -0.49 0.45
CA ILE A 135 -0.58 -1.03 -0.39
C ILE A 135 0.00 -2.21 -1.16
N SER A 136 -0.30 -3.41 -0.73
CA SER A 136 0.18 -4.67 -1.30
C SER A 136 -0.98 -5.64 -1.49
N ASN A 137 -0.76 -6.72 -2.22
CA ASN A 137 -1.82 -7.72 -2.37
C ASN A 137 -1.32 -9.12 -2.68
N CYS A 138 -0.10 -9.31 -3.16
CA CYS A 138 0.39 -10.61 -3.61
C CYS A 138 1.51 -11.17 -2.72
N ASP A 139 1.87 -12.42 -2.95
CA ASP A 139 2.66 -13.36 -2.15
C ASP A 139 3.94 -12.79 -1.52
N LYS A 140 4.79 -12.17 -2.35
CA LYS A 140 6.12 -11.73 -1.94
C LYS A 140 6.18 -10.25 -1.64
N ILE A 141 5.18 -9.49 -2.10
CA ILE A 141 5.14 -8.04 -1.95
C ILE A 141 4.82 -7.66 -0.49
N THR A 142 3.79 -8.26 0.08
CA THR A 142 3.43 -8.02 1.49
C THR A 142 4.59 -8.34 2.44
N PRO A 143 5.26 -9.52 2.37
CA PRO A 143 6.40 -9.78 3.24
C PRO A 143 7.62 -8.89 2.94
N GLY A 144 7.86 -8.49 1.68
CA GLY A 144 8.91 -7.53 1.34
C GLY A 144 8.68 -6.17 2.00
N MET A 145 7.45 -5.66 1.96
CA MET A 145 7.08 -4.42 2.65
C MET A 145 7.13 -4.56 4.19
N LEU A 146 6.78 -5.73 4.75
CA LEU A 146 6.95 -6.02 6.18
C LEU A 146 8.43 -5.98 6.61
N MET A 147 9.32 -6.54 5.80
CA MET A 147 10.77 -6.45 6.03
C MET A 147 11.23 -5.00 6.06
N ALA A 148 10.77 -4.17 5.12
CA ALA A 148 11.08 -2.74 5.10
C ALA A 148 10.52 -2.02 6.34
N ALA A 149 9.30 -2.33 6.75
CA ALA A 149 8.68 -1.74 7.94
C ALA A 149 9.52 -1.99 9.19
N MET A 150 9.98 -3.23 9.38
CA MET A 150 10.85 -3.58 10.51
C MET A 150 12.23 -2.89 10.46
N ARG A 151 12.81 -2.73 9.25
CA ARG A 151 14.10 -2.04 9.08
C ARG A 151 13.98 -0.53 9.33
N LEU A 152 12.90 0.08 8.88
CA LEU A 152 12.66 1.52 9.00
C LEU A 152 12.26 1.94 10.41
N ASN A 153 11.53 1.09 11.12
CA ASN A 153 10.98 1.35 12.45
C ASN A 153 10.32 2.73 12.59
N ILE A 154 9.40 3.01 11.66
CA ILE A 154 8.55 4.20 11.66
C ILE A 154 7.08 3.77 11.69
N PRO A 155 6.14 4.63 12.12
CA PRO A 155 4.71 4.28 12.07
C PRO A 155 4.31 3.72 10.71
N ALA A 156 3.68 2.56 10.70
CA ALA A 156 3.29 1.86 9.48
C ALA A 156 1.88 1.29 9.60
N VAL A 157 1.12 1.34 8.52
CA VAL A 157 -0.18 0.66 8.36
C VAL A 157 -0.18 -0.07 7.03
N PHE A 158 -0.75 -1.26 7.00
CA PHE A 158 -0.93 -2.05 5.79
C PHE A 158 -2.40 -2.04 5.36
N VAL A 159 -2.64 -1.94 4.07
CA VAL A 159 -3.97 -2.15 3.48
C VAL A 159 -3.82 -2.93 2.18
N SER A 160 -4.48 -4.09 2.09
CA SER A 160 -4.40 -4.92 0.90
C SER A 160 -5.38 -4.46 -0.18
N GLY A 161 -5.06 -4.82 -1.44
CA GLY A 161 -6.00 -4.67 -2.55
C GLY A 161 -7.23 -5.57 -2.44
N GLY A 162 -7.18 -6.60 -1.60
CA GLY A 162 -8.25 -7.57 -1.37
C GLY A 162 -8.20 -8.80 -2.26
N PRO A 163 -8.86 -9.90 -1.82
CA PRO A 163 -8.98 -11.12 -2.60
C PRO A 163 -9.89 -10.93 -3.82
N MET A 164 -9.63 -11.74 -4.85
CA MET A 164 -10.46 -11.88 -6.04
C MET A 164 -11.73 -12.65 -5.72
N GLU A 165 -12.81 -12.39 -6.43
CA GLU A 165 -13.99 -13.24 -6.42
C GLU A 165 -13.67 -14.64 -6.99
N ALA A 166 -14.31 -15.68 -6.46
CA ALA A 166 -14.20 -17.00 -7.04
C ALA A 166 -14.86 -17.07 -8.42
N GLY A 167 -14.19 -17.70 -9.39
CA GLY A 167 -14.78 -18.04 -10.66
C GLY A 167 -15.91 -19.04 -10.51
N LYS A 168 -16.75 -19.18 -11.57
CA LYS A 168 -17.86 -20.14 -11.55
C LYS A 168 -18.00 -20.84 -12.90
N TYR A 169 -18.09 -22.17 -12.87
CA TYR A 169 -18.36 -22.98 -14.04
C TYR A 169 -19.18 -24.21 -13.66
N LYS A 170 -20.25 -24.50 -14.40
CA LYS A 170 -21.16 -25.66 -14.19
C LYS A 170 -21.62 -25.81 -12.73
N GLY A 171 -21.79 -24.70 -11.99
CA GLY A 171 -22.23 -24.70 -10.58
C GLY A 171 -21.11 -24.85 -9.55
N GLU A 172 -19.87 -25.05 -9.97
CA GLU A 172 -18.70 -25.16 -9.10
C GLU A 172 -17.95 -23.82 -9.03
N ASN A 173 -17.30 -23.57 -7.88
CA ASN A 173 -16.37 -22.46 -7.74
C ASN A 173 -15.02 -22.83 -8.38
N LEU A 174 -14.44 -21.87 -9.08
CA LEU A 174 -13.12 -22.00 -9.70
C LEU A 174 -12.13 -21.01 -9.10
N ASP A 175 -10.87 -21.39 -9.17
CA ASP A 175 -9.71 -20.56 -8.89
C ASP A 175 -8.55 -20.93 -9.83
N LEU A 176 -7.39 -20.34 -9.62
CA LEU A 176 -6.17 -20.64 -10.36
C LEU A 176 -5.83 -22.14 -10.35
N ILE A 177 -5.95 -22.78 -9.18
CA ILE A 177 -5.60 -24.21 -9.03
C ILE A 177 -6.57 -25.09 -9.79
N ALA A 178 -7.87 -24.76 -9.79
CA ALA A 178 -8.86 -25.48 -10.58
C ALA A 178 -8.52 -25.43 -12.08
N ALA A 179 -8.08 -24.29 -12.60
CA ALA A 179 -7.62 -24.17 -13.98
C ALA A 179 -6.36 -25.01 -14.24
N MET A 180 -5.38 -25.02 -13.34
CA MET A 180 -4.17 -25.84 -13.47
C MET A 180 -4.48 -27.33 -13.45
N ILE A 181 -5.37 -27.79 -12.58
CA ILE A 181 -5.78 -29.20 -12.51
C ILE A 181 -6.47 -29.62 -13.81
N LYS A 182 -7.39 -28.78 -14.32
CA LYS A 182 -8.07 -29.03 -15.60
C LYS A 182 -7.09 -29.05 -16.79
N GLY A 183 -6.13 -28.16 -16.81
CA GLY A 183 -5.08 -28.15 -17.84
C GLY A 183 -4.14 -29.36 -17.81
N ALA A 184 -3.98 -29.98 -16.64
CA ALA A 184 -3.19 -31.22 -16.50
C ALA A 184 -3.98 -32.50 -16.77
N ASP A 185 -5.30 -32.43 -16.86
CA ASP A 185 -6.18 -33.59 -17.08
C ASP A 185 -6.31 -33.88 -18.60
N PRO A 186 -5.75 -35.01 -19.12
CA PRO A 186 -5.80 -35.33 -20.53
C PRO A 186 -7.22 -35.72 -21.02
N THR A 187 -8.18 -35.85 -20.13
CA THR A 187 -9.59 -36.17 -20.48
C THR A 187 -10.43 -34.92 -20.73
N VAL A 188 -9.93 -33.75 -20.38
CA VAL A 188 -10.57 -32.45 -20.62
C VAL A 188 -10.23 -31.99 -22.04
N ASP A 189 -11.23 -31.69 -22.84
CA ASP A 189 -11.01 -31.15 -24.18
C ASP A 189 -10.66 -29.65 -24.17
N ASP A 190 -10.09 -29.18 -25.27
CA ASP A 190 -9.63 -27.78 -25.40
C ASP A 190 -10.76 -26.75 -25.25
N ALA A 191 -12.00 -27.12 -25.62
CA ALA A 191 -13.15 -26.22 -25.53
C ALA A 191 -13.59 -26.06 -24.06
N GLU A 192 -13.63 -27.15 -23.30
CA GLU A 192 -13.90 -27.09 -21.86
C GLU A 192 -12.78 -26.35 -21.12
N LEU A 193 -11.52 -26.61 -21.47
CA LEU A 193 -10.36 -25.93 -20.88
C LEU A 193 -10.46 -24.42 -21.09
N ALA A 194 -10.72 -23.95 -22.32
CA ALA A 194 -10.90 -22.53 -22.61
C ALA A 194 -12.02 -21.87 -21.80
N GLU A 195 -13.15 -22.59 -21.57
CA GLU A 195 -14.24 -22.09 -20.71
C GLU A 195 -13.80 -21.94 -19.24
N VAL A 196 -12.99 -22.87 -18.74
CA VAL A 196 -12.44 -22.80 -17.38
C VAL A 196 -11.46 -21.64 -17.25
N GLU A 197 -10.52 -21.49 -18.20
CA GLU A 197 -9.56 -20.37 -18.21
C GLU A 197 -10.26 -19.01 -18.21
N ASN A 198 -11.29 -18.83 -19.01
CA ASN A 198 -12.06 -17.59 -19.09
C ASN A 198 -12.80 -17.23 -17.79
N ARG A 199 -13.04 -18.21 -16.91
CA ARG A 199 -13.90 -18.05 -15.73
C ARG A 199 -13.19 -18.20 -14.41
N ALA A 200 -12.00 -18.81 -14.37
CA ALA A 200 -11.30 -19.14 -13.12
C ALA A 200 -10.86 -17.91 -12.34
N CYS A 201 -10.45 -16.85 -13.04
CA CYS A 201 -9.97 -15.61 -12.45
C CYS A 201 -10.76 -14.40 -12.99
N PRO A 202 -11.97 -14.12 -12.49
CA PRO A 202 -12.93 -13.25 -13.16
C PRO A 202 -12.68 -11.75 -13.01
N GLY A 203 -11.65 -11.31 -12.27
CA GLY A 203 -11.43 -9.87 -12.05
C GLY A 203 -10.14 -9.53 -11.34
N CYS A 204 -10.08 -8.31 -10.82
CA CYS A 204 -8.94 -7.87 -9.99
C CYS A 204 -9.01 -8.47 -8.58
N GLY A 205 -7.87 -8.56 -7.94
CA GLY A 205 -7.70 -9.13 -6.61
C GLY A 205 -6.59 -10.17 -6.57
N CYS A 206 -6.06 -10.47 -5.39
CA CYS A 206 -5.18 -11.63 -5.21
C CYS A 206 -5.99 -12.92 -5.33
N CYS A 207 -5.34 -14.07 -5.22
CA CYS A 207 -6.00 -15.37 -5.36
C CYS A 207 -7.33 -15.45 -4.59
N SER A 208 -8.37 -16.05 -5.17
CA SER A 208 -9.66 -16.24 -4.49
C SER A 208 -9.60 -17.29 -3.36
N GLY A 209 -8.61 -18.18 -3.40
CA GLY A 209 -8.35 -19.15 -2.32
C GLY A 209 -7.43 -18.59 -1.22
N MET A 210 -7.37 -19.30 -0.08
CA MET A 210 -6.47 -18.98 1.04
C MET A 210 -5.05 -19.49 0.74
N PHE A 211 -4.44 -18.94 -0.30
CA PHE A 211 -3.04 -19.15 -0.64
C PHE A 211 -2.14 -18.13 0.08
N THR A 212 -0.86 -18.07 -0.27
CA THR A 212 0.11 -17.22 0.44
C THR A 212 -0.29 -15.74 0.44
N ALA A 213 -0.82 -15.21 -0.66
CA ALA A 213 -1.27 -13.82 -0.75
C ALA A 213 -2.31 -13.48 0.33
N ASN A 214 -3.39 -14.26 0.40
CA ASN A 214 -4.43 -14.06 1.41
C ASN A 214 -3.93 -14.35 2.82
N SER A 215 -3.08 -15.37 3.00
CA SER A 215 -2.47 -15.67 4.29
C SER A 215 -1.64 -14.48 4.81
N MET A 216 -0.85 -13.83 3.95
CA MET A 216 -0.07 -12.66 4.32
C MET A 216 -0.94 -11.44 4.63
N ASN A 217 -2.04 -11.23 3.87
CA ASN A 217 -2.99 -10.17 4.14
C ASN A 217 -3.73 -10.36 5.47
N ASN A 218 -4.08 -11.59 5.83
CA ASN A 218 -4.64 -11.91 7.14
C ASN A 218 -3.58 -11.85 8.25
N LEU A 219 -2.32 -12.21 7.97
CA LEU A 219 -1.24 -12.07 8.94
C LEU A 219 -1.05 -10.61 9.36
N THR A 220 -1.04 -9.66 8.42
CA THR A 220 -0.92 -8.24 8.76
C THR A 220 -2.05 -7.76 9.66
N GLU A 221 -3.25 -8.31 9.52
CA GLU A 221 -4.39 -8.07 10.41
C GLU A 221 -4.16 -8.70 11.79
N ALA A 222 -3.73 -9.96 11.83
CA ALA A 222 -3.51 -10.70 13.07
C ALA A 222 -2.42 -10.10 13.97
N ILE A 223 -1.38 -9.49 13.37
CA ILE A 223 -0.30 -8.81 14.11
C ILE A 223 -0.57 -7.32 14.36
N GLY A 224 -1.76 -6.82 14.02
CA GLY A 224 -2.18 -5.43 14.32
C GLY A 224 -1.65 -4.36 13.37
N LEU A 225 -1.07 -4.73 12.23
CA LEU A 225 -0.59 -3.78 11.22
C LEU A 225 -1.64 -3.39 10.17
N SER A 226 -2.77 -4.08 10.15
CA SER A 226 -3.91 -3.78 9.27
C SER A 226 -5.21 -3.71 10.08
N LEU A 227 -6.20 -3.03 9.50
CA LEU A 227 -7.53 -2.97 10.07
C LEU A 227 -8.30 -4.28 9.85
N PRO A 228 -9.28 -4.62 10.71
CA PRO A 228 -10.15 -5.78 10.53
C PRO A 228 -10.84 -5.80 9.16
N GLY A 229 -10.86 -6.97 8.53
CA GLY A 229 -11.39 -7.17 7.19
C GLY A 229 -10.36 -6.97 6.06
N ASN A 230 -9.12 -6.67 6.40
CA ASN A 230 -8.05 -6.47 5.41
C ASN A 230 -7.85 -7.69 4.51
N GLY A 231 -7.83 -8.88 5.07
CA GLY A 231 -7.62 -10.13 4.32
C GLY A 231 -8.89 -10.73 3.71
N THR A 232 -10.09 -10.26 4.07
CA THR A 232 -11.34 -10.95 3.76
C THR A 232 -12.34 -10.15 2.91
N ILE A 233 -12.30 -8.82 2.93
CA ILE A 233 -13.14 -8.01 2.06
C ILE A 233 -12.65 -8.13 0.62
N LEU A 234 -13.51 -8.53 -0.32
CA LEU A 234 -13.16 -8.67 -1.74
C LEU A 234 -12.65 -7.35 -2.35
N ALA A 235 -11.77 -7.46 -3.34
CA ALA A 235 -11.23 -6.31 -4.07
C ALA A 235 -12.33 -5.44 -4.71
N THR A 236 -13.38 -6.08 -5.21
CA THR A 236 -14.52 -5.46 -5.89
C THR A 236 -15.61 -4.95 -4.95
N HIS A 237 -15.54 -5.31 -3.65
CA HIS A 237 -16.59 -4.94 -2.69
C HIS A 237 -16.50 -3.46 -2.31
N VAL A 238 -17.65 -2.79 -2.18
CA VAL A 238 -17.73 -1.35 -1.83
C VAL A 238 -16.99 -1.00 -0.53
N ASN A 239 -17.01 -1.89 0.45
CA ASN A 239 -16.32 -1.68 1.73
C ASN A 239 -14.79 -1.70 1.61
N ARG A 240 -14.22 -2.21 0.50
CA ARG A 240 -12.77 -2.14 0.26
C ARG A 240 -12.27 -0.70 0.15
N ARG A 241 -13.03 0.14 -0.55
CA ARG A 241 -12.70 1.58 -0.67
C ARG A 241 -12.77 2.29 0.68
N GLU A 242 -13.75 1.97 1.50
CA GLU A 242 -13.87 2.58 2.84
C GLU A 242 -12.74 2.11 3.76
N LEU A 243 -12.37 0.83 3.71
CA LEU A 243 -11.22 0.30 4.46
C LEU A 243 -9.91 1.04 4.10
N MET A 244 -9.70 1.36 2.82
CA MET A 244 -8.54 2.13 2.36
C MET A 244 -8.53 3.54 2.98
N LYS A 245 -9.67 4.21 3.06
CA LYS A 245 -9.78 5.53 3.70
C LYS A 245 -9.56 5.44 5.21
N GLU A 246 -10.10 4.42 5.86
CA GLU A 246 -9.89 4.22 7.30
C GLU A 246 -8.42 3.93 7.61
N ALA A 247 -7.74 3.11 6.80
CA ALA A 247 -6.31 2.87 6.92
C ALA A 247 -5.49 4.17 6.73
N ALA A 248 -5.90 5.02 5.78
CA ALA A 248 -5.31 6.34 5.57
C ALA A 248 -5.48 7.27 6.77
N ARG A 249 -6.65 7.26 7.39
CA ARG A 249 -6.91 8.01 8.64
C ARG A 249 -6.08 7.47 9.80
N GLN A 250 -5.96 6.14 9.86
CA GLN A 250 -5.22 5.49 10.94
C GLN A 250 -3.72 5.80 10.88
N ILE A 251 -3.08 5.75 9.70
CA ILE A 251 -1.65 6.09 9.60
C ILE A 251 -1.38 7.54 9.99
N VAL A 252 -2.26 8.48 9.64
CA VAL A 252 -2.11 9.88 10.07
C VAL A 252 -2.22 10.00 11.59
N LYS A 253 -3.18 9.32 12.22
CA LYS A 253 -3.32 9.29 13.68
C LYS A 253 -2.08 8.71 14.35
N ASN A 254 -1.58 7.57 13.85
CA ASN A 254 -0.39 6.91 14.38
C ASN A 254 0.85 7.82 14.26
N ALA A 255 0.99 8.52 13.12
CA ALA A 255 2.10 9.45 12.94
C ALA A 255 2.05 10.61 13.96
N PHE A 256 0.89 11.20 14.19
CA PHE A 256 0.75 12.26 15.19
C PHE A 256 0.97 11.72 16.61
N ALA A 257 0.41 10.56 16.97
CA ALA A 257 0.62 9.94 18.28
C ALA A 257 2.11 9.70 18.53
N TYR A 258 2.84 9.15 17.57
CA TYR A 258 4.28 8.93 17.68
C TYR A 258 5.08 10.23 17.83
N TYR A 259 4.84 11.24 16.99
CA TYR A 259 5.65 12.46 16.96
C TYR A 259 5.21 13.52 17.99
N GLU A 260 3.92 13.67 18.28
CA GLU A 260 3.41 14.67 19.23
C GLU A 260 3.33 14.12 20.64
N ASP A 261 2.81 12.88 20.82
CA ASP A 261 2.55 12.31 22.12
C ASP A 261 3.68 11.42 22.63
N GLY A 262 4.55 10.96 21.72
CA GLY A 262 5.67 10.07 22.02
C GLY A 262 5.24 8.64 22.30
N ASP A 263 4.12 8.22 21.75
CA ASP A 263 3.65 6.83 21.81
C ASP A 263 4.49 5.96 20.86
N GLU A 264 4.99 4.81 21.36
CA GLU A 264 5.82 3.86 20.62
C GLU A 264 5.01 2.65 20.11
#